data_1f50cd37a3af006273384c9b9db38472
#
_entry.id   1f50cd37a3af006273384c9b9db38472
#
_cell.length_a   1.000
_cell.length_b   1.000
_cell.length_c   1.000
_cell.angle_alpha   90.00
_cell.angle_beta   90.00
_cell.angle_gamma   90.00
#
_symmetry.space_group_name_H-M   'P 1'
#
loop_
_entity.id
_entity.type
_entity.pdbx_description
1 polymer ?
#
loop_
_entity_poly.entity_id
_entity_poly.type
_entity_poly.pdbx_seq_one_letter_code
_entity_poly.pdbx_strand_id
1 'polypeptide(L)'
;IGTAGIFSLATLAVVGAGAYVAAAMNVYLGLPWPFMFVVGGLTGLVAGVLLALPSTRLDGLYYALLTMGLAEICRVFVQQLKPLTPTNGSINNVAGFIPEDWALQRPGLLLGFAGAFVMLLLALLLFRIVNSERLGMLLQTAREDEDFAEANGIDFRRARMQVFVISSAGLGVIGAFYAQFHGSISPAVFSLDQLMLLLAMIVIGGLGRAEGAVIGTAIVVLIDKGMLELGPLRILLVAGIMLLVTLWTNNGIAGARAQFRGWRRRIQSEARARRTEKGGDVMPEEAIEIHDKQAIYYRRFDKRLRDRLKALATPEVIEEHRQKPLGQHSDALSRLLNYFRRGEVSDKYAIMRQPGQFHAYKILAFSGVRGAPPRLVDDRIYSDINEAYHAVFLLRVNDLMES
;
A
#
# COMPACT_ATOMS: atom_id res chain seq x y z
N ILE A 1 -0.22 -7.12 -3.51
CA ILE A 1 -1.43 -6.32 -3.23
C ILE A 1 -1.10 -5.19 -2.25
N GLY A 2 -0.47 -5.45 -1.12
CA GLY A 2 -0.28 -4.44 -0.08
C GLY A 2 0.73 -3.34 -0.39
N THR A 3 1.94 -3.68 -0.79
CA THR A 3 3.06 -2.76 -0.92
C THR A 3 3.06 -2.00 -2.25
N ALA A 4 2.80 -2.72 -3.35
CA ALA A 4 2.81 -2.14 -4.69
C ALA A 4 1.50 -1.44 -5.09
N GLY A 5 0.45 -1.50 -4.24
CA GLY A 5 -0.86 -0.91 -4.55
C GLY A 5 -1.64 -1.60 -5.69
N ILE A 6 -1.10 -2.68 -6.27
CA ILE A 6 -1.72 -3.37 -7.40
C ILE A 6 -2.59 -4.51 -6.90
N PHE A 7 -3.83 -4.51 -7.32
CA PHE A 7 -4.78 -5.57 -6.99
C PHE A 7 -4.69 -6.67 -8.06
N SER A 8 -3.91 -7.72 -7.77
CA SER A 8 -3.76 -8.88 -8.66
C SER A 8 -4.49 -10.09 -8.12
N LEU A 9 -5.32 -10.70 -8.94
CA LEU A 9 -6.04 -11.95 -8.65
C LEU A 9 -5.35 -13.17 -9.28
N ALA A 10 -4.16 -13.01 -9.86
CA ALA A 10 -3.40 -14.06 -10.49
C ALA A 10 -2.69 -15.02 -9.53
N THR A 11 -2.74 -14.80 -8.22
CA THR A 11 -1.99 -15.58 -7.24
C THR A 11 -2.22 -17.08 -7.41
N LEU A 12 -3.46 -17.51 -7.52
CA LEU A 12 -3.81 -18.91 -7.70
C LEU A 12 -3.45 -19.43 -9.11
N ALA A 13 -3.48 -18.56 -10.13
CA ALA A 13 -3.02 -18.94 -11.46
C ALA A 13 -1.53 -19.30 -11.47
N VAL A 14 -0.70 -18.51 -10.79
CA VAL A 14 0.74 -18.74 -10.68
C VAL A 14 1.04 -19.97 -9.83
N VAL A 15 0.38 -20.13 -8.68
CA VAL A 15 0.50 -21.30 -7.82
C VAL A 15 0.09 -22.56 -8.58
N GLY A 16 -1.06 -22.52 -9.25
CA GLY A 16 -1.55 -23.63 -10.07
C GLY A 16 -0.60 -23.97 -11.22
N ALA A 17 -0.14 -23.00 -11.99
CA ALA A 17 0.81 -23.23 -13.07
C ALA A 17 2.11 -23.90 -12.56
N GLY A 18 2.69 -23.39 -11.46
CA GLY A 18 3.86 -23.98 -10.82
C GLY A 18 3.61 -25.42 -10.36
N ALA A 19 2.45 -25.67 -9.75
CA ALA A 19 2.05 -26.99 -9.29
C ALA A 19 1.89 -27.98 -10.44
N TYR A 20 1.18 -27.60 -11.52
CA TYR A 20 0.93 -28.47 -12.66
C TYR A 20 2.19 -28.80 -13.44
N VAL A 21 3.05 -27.82 -13.73
CA VAL A 21 4.29 -28.08 -14.47
C VAL A 21 5.23 -28.95 -13.64
N ALA A 22 5.37 -28.67 -12.34
CA ALA A 22 6.18 -29.49 -11.44
C ALA A 22 5.64 -30.93 -11.34
N ALA A 23 4.32 -31.11 -11.18
CA ALA A 23 3.68 -32.41 -11.12
C ALA A 23 3.83 -33.18 -12.43
N ALA A 24 3.65 -32.54 -13.58
CA ALA A 24 3.84 -33.17 -14.88
C ALA A 24 5.29 -33.63 -15.09
N MET A 25 6.27 -32.81 -14.73
CA MET A 25 7.69 -33.18 -14.81
C MET A 25 8.03 -34.38 -13.90
N ASN A 26 7.44 -34.42 -12.71
CA ASN A 26 7.63 -35.53 -11.80
C ASN A 26 7.02 -36.84 -12.34
N VAL A 27 5.73 -36.81 -12.73
CA VAL A 27 4.99 -38.03 -13.12
C VAL A 27 5.44 -38.56 -14.48
N TYR A 28 5.69 -37.67 -15.47
CA TYR A 28 5.99 -38.12 -16.84
C TYR A 28 7.47 -38.22 -17.14
N LEU A 29 8.33 -37.42 -16.52
CA LEU A 29 9.78 -37.46 -16.71
C LEU A 29 10.53 -38.10 -15.55
N GLY A 30 9.84 -38.50 -14.48
CA GLY A 30 10.48 -39.11 -13.32
C GLY A 30 11.39 -38.19 -12.52
N LEU A 31 11.12 -36.87 -12.56
CA LEU A 31 11.97 -35.89 -11.90
C LEU A 31 11.90 -36.06 -10.37
N PRO A 32 13.04 -36.18 -9.66
CA PRO A 32 13.05 -36.31 -8.20
C PRO A 32 12.38 -35.10 -7.50
N TRP A 33 11.73 -35.37 -6.39
CA TRP A 33 10.95 -34.37 -5.65
C TRP A 33 11.68 -33.04 -5.33
N PRO A 34 13.00 -33.00 -5.03
CA PRO A 34 13.66 -31.72 -4.76
C PRO A 34 13.70 -30.76 -5.97
N PHE A 35 13.82 -31.33 -7.17
CA PHE A 35 13.88 -30.54 -8.41
C PHE A 35 12.52 -29.93 -8.78
N MET A 36 11.42 -30.48 -8.26
CA MET A 36 10.09 -29.87 -8.45
C MET A 36 10.02 -28.45 -7.95
N PHE A 37 10.72 -28.10 -6.86
CA PHE A 37 10.78 -26.72 -6.35
C PHE A 37 11.46 -25.77 -7.35
N VAL A 38 12.53 -26.23 -7.99
CA VAL A 38 13.24 -25.46 -9.02
C VAL A 38 12.33 -25.24 -10.24
N VAL A 39 11.69 -26.29 -10.71
CA VAL A 39 10.75 -26.23 -11.84
C VAL A 39 9.57 -25.33 -11.51
N GLY A 40 8.97 -25.49 -10.34
CA GLY A 40 7.87 -24.64 -9.88
C GLY A 40 8.30 -23.17 -9.80
N GLY A 41 9.48 -22.89 -9.26
CA GLY A 41 10.04 -21.55 -9.18
C GLY A 41 10.29 -20.92 -10.55
N LEU A 42 10.86 -21.66 -11.49
CA LEU A 42 11.07 -21.20 -12.87
C LEU A 42 9.74 -20.95 -13.59
N THR A 43 8.77 -21.86 -13.43
CA THR A 43 7.41 -21.65 -13.98
C THR A 43 6.76 -20.42 -13.41
N GLY A 44 6.86 -20.21 -12.09
CA GLY A 44 6.37 -19.01 -11.43
C GLY A 44 7.07 -17.76 -11.93
N LEU A 45 8.39 -17.80 -12.16
CA LEU A 45 9.15 -16.69 -12.73
C LEU A 45 8.65 -16.31 -14.13
N VAL A 46 8.48 -17.29 -15.02
CA VAL A 46 7.94 -17.08 -16.38
C VAL A 46 6.52 -16.50 -16.31
N ALA A 47 5.66 -17.08 -15.49
CA ALA A 47 4.31 -16.57 -15.27
C ALA A 47 4.35 -15.12 -14.71
N GLY A 48 5.27 -14.82 -13.80
CA GLY A 48 5.49 -13.51 -13.26
C GLY A 48 5.88 -12.47 -14.30
N VAL A 49 6.77 -12.80 -15.23
CA VAL A 49 7.13 -11.92 -16.36
C VAL A 49 5.91 -11.68 -17.25
N LEU A 50 5.15 -12.71 -17.60
CA LEU A 50 3.94 -12.58 -18.42
C LEU A 50 2.88 -11.69 -17.77
N LEU A 51 2.71 -11.80 -16.46
CA LEU A 51 1.78 -10.98 -15.67
C LEU A 51 2.28 -9.54 -15.44
N ALA A 52 3.61 -9.37 -15.33
CA ALA A 52 4.19 -8.06 -15.13
C ALA A 52 4.02 -7.13 -16.35
N LEU A 53 4.00 -7.67 -17.56
CA LEU A 53 3.85 -6.88 -18.78
C LEU A 53 2.54 -6.07 -18.81
N PRO A 54 1.34 -6.66 -18.64
CA PRO A 54 0.12 -5.88 -18.61
C PRO A 54 -0.01 -4.98 -17.37
N SER A 55 0.64 -5.31 -16.24
CA SER A 55 0.59 -4.49 -15.03
C SER A 55 1.23 -3.10 -15.18
N THR A 56 2.05 -2.89 -16.21
CA THR A 56 2.64 -1.59 -16.54
C THR A 56 1.71 -0.67 -17.34
N ARG A 57 0.60 -1.20 -17.85
CA ARG A 57 -0.35 -0.48 -18.71
C ARG A 57 -1.77 -0.45 -18.16
N LEU A 58 -2.10 -1.38 -17.29
CA LEU A 58 -3.43 -1.54 -16.69
C LEU A 58 -3.35 -1.33 -15.18
N ASP A 59 -4.20 -0.49 -14.67
CA ASP A 59 -4.26 -0.16 -13.24
C ASP A 59 -5.56 -0.64 -12.60
N GLY A 60 -5.49 -0.83 -11.28
CA GLY A 60 -6.63 -1.06 -10.41
C GLY A 60 -7.51 -2.24 -10.86
N LEU A 61 -8.79 -1.95 -11.09
CA LEU A 61 -9.82 -2.94 -11.38
C LEU A 61 -9.60 -3.66 -12.72
N TYR A 62 -9.12 -2.97 -13.75
CA TYR A 62 -8.89 -3.57 -15.06
C TYR A 62 -7.83 -4.66 -15.02
N TYR A 63 -6.76 -4.41 -14.26
CA TYR A 63 -5.73 -5.43 -14.05
C TYR A 63 -6.23 -6.62 -13.21
N ALA A 64 -7.08 -6.37 -12.21
CA ALA A 64 -7.69 -7.43 -11.43
C ALA A 64 -8.59 -8.34 -12.30
N LEU A 65 -9.42 -7.75 -13.16
CA LEU A 65 -10.29 -8.51 -14.08
C LEU A 65 -9.46 -9.33 -15.08
N LEU A 66 -8.40 -8.74 -15.66
CA LEU A 66 -7.50 -9.46 -16.55
C LEU A 66 -6.88 -10.68 -15.86
N THR A 67 -6.36 -10.49 -14.65
CA THR A 67 -5.69 -11.57 -13.91
C THR A 67 -6.65 -12.66 -13.45
N MET A 68 -7.90 -12.31 -13.14
CA MET A 68 -8.97 -13.26 -12.87
C MET A 68 -9.33 -14.08 -14.12
N GLY A 69 -9.50 -13.40 -15.27
CA GLY A 69 -9.75 -14.06 -16.54
C GLY A 69 -8.62 -15.03 -16.93
N LEU A 70 -7.37 -14.64 -16.69
CA LEU A 70 -6.22 -15.51 -16.94
C LEU A 70 -6.23 -16.77 -16.05
N ALA A 71 -6.63 -16.67 -14.79
CA ALA A 71 -6.77 -17.82 -13.92
C ALA A 71 -7.81 -18.81 -14.46
N GLU A 72 -8.94 -18.32 -14.96
CA GLU A 72 -9.98 -19.15 -15.58
C GLU A 72 -9.52 -19.76 -16.90
N ILE A 73 -8.78 -19.02 -17.73
CA ILE A 73 -8.15 -19.57 -18.95
C ILE A 73 -7.19 -20.72 -18.58
N CYS A 74 -6.36 -20.56 -17.57
CA CYS A 74 -5.47 -21.64 -17.11
C CYS A 74 -6.27 -22.87 -16.65
N ARG A 75 -7.39 -22.66 -15.94
CA ARG A 75 -8.28 -23.73 -15.50
C ARG A 75 -8.84 -24.53 -16.69
N VAL A 76 -9.42 -23.83 -17.66
CA VAL A 76 -9.99 -24.46 -18.87
C VAL A 76 -8.90 -25.16 -19.69
N PHE A 77 -7.74 -24.52 -19.86
CA PHE A 77 -6.60 -25.07 -20.59
C PHE A 77 -6.15 -26.41 -19.99
N VAL A 78 -5.97 -26.47 -18.68
CA VAL A 78 -5.56 -27.71 -18.00
C VAL A 78 -6.60 -28.83 -18.16
N GLN A 79 -7.91 -28.48 -18.13
CA GLN A 79 -8.99 -29.46 -18.34
C GLN A 79 -9.01 -30.03 -19.77
N GLN A 80 -8.56 -29.27 -20.76
CA GLN A 80 -8.52 -29.69 -22.16
C GLN A 80 -7.23 -30.44 -22.54
N LEU A 81 -6.20 -30.37 -21.73
CA LEU A 81 -4.90 -30.99 -21.98
C LEU A 81 -4.90 -32.51 -21.68
N LYS A 82 -5.84 -33.23 -22.26
CA LYS A 82 -6.08 -34.67 -22.01
C LYS A 82 -4.82 -35.54 -22.00
N PRO A 83 -3.78 -35.33 -22.86
CA PRO A 83 -2.57 -36.16 -22.83
C PRO A 83 -1.77 -36.03 -21.52
N LEU A 84 -1.77 -34.88 -20.90
CA LEU A 84 -1.03 -34.58 -19.66
C LEU A 84 -1.92 -34.64 -18.40
N THR A 85 -3.23 -34.58 -18.56
CA THR A 85 -4.21 -34.53 -17.46
C THR A 85 -5.38 -35.46 -17.74
N PRO A 86 -5.15 -36.81 -17.73
CA PRO A 86 -6.13 -37.81 -18.20
C PRO A 86 -7.41 -37.85 -17.35
N THR A 87 -7.34 -37.44 -16.09
CA THR A 87 -8.46 -37.50 -15.14
C THR A 87 -9.12 -36.15 -14.99
N ASN A 88 -9.89 -35.69 -15.99
CA ASN A 88 -10.62 -34.40 -15.95
C ASN A 88 -9.77 -33.22 -15.52
N GLY A 89 -8.53 -33.13 -16.01
CA GLY A 89 -7.62 -32.07 -15.65
C GLY A 89 -6.75 -32.34 -14.43
N SER A 90 -6.90 -33.49 -13.76
CA SER A 90 -6.10 -33.78 -12.56
C SER A 90 -4.86 -34.61 -12.92
N ILE A 91 -3.76 -34.38 -12.20
CA ILE A 91 -2.56 -35.20 -12.20
C ILE A 91 -2.46 -35.85 -10.82
N ASN A 92 -2.43 -37.19 -10.81
CA ASN A 92 -2.32 -38.00 -9.59
C ASN A 92 -0.96 -38.66 -9.52
N ASN A 93 -0.64 -39.28 -8.41
CA ASN A 93 0.61 -40.01 -8.19
C ASN A 93 1.87 -39.14 -8.25
N VAL A 94 1.75 -37.92 -7.77
CA VAL A 94 2.89 -36.99 -7.64
C VAL A 94 3.77 -37.49 -6.49
N ALA A 95 5.02 -37.86 -6.78
CA ALA A 95 5.96 -38.29 -5.75
C ALA A 95 6.31 -37.08 -4.85
N GLY A 96 6.03 -37.21 -3.55
CA GLY A 96 6.27 -36.18 -2.56
C GLY A 96 7.57 -36.41 -1.78
N PHE A 97 7.86 -35.49 -0.86
CA PHE A 97 8.95 -35.59 0.11
C PHE A 97 8.60 -36.48 1.31
N ILE A 98 7.34 -36.95 1.42
CA ILE A 98 6.86 -37.85 2.46
C ILE A 98 6.92 -39.25 1.89
N PRO A 99 7.69 -40.19 2.51
CA PRO A 99 7.69 -41.60 2.11
C PRO A 99 6.28 -42.18 2.18
N GLU A 100 5.91 -43.02 1.21
CA GLU A 100 4.59 -43.64 1.12
C GLU A 100 4.22 -44.43 2.38
N ASP A 101 5.19 -45.10 2.98
CA ASP A 101 5.04 -45.89 4.21
C ASP A 101 4.63 -45.00 5.42
N TRP A 102 4.92 -43.71 5.38
CA TRP A 102 4.68 -42.78 6.46
C TRP A 102 3.48 -41.85 6.21
N ALA A 103 2.93 -41.85 5.01
CA ALA A 103 1.94 -40.85 4.57
C ALA A 103 0.71 -40.76 5.50
N LEU A 104 0.26 -41.87 6.06
CA LEU A 104 -0.90 -41.93 6.99
C LEU A 104 -0.47 -42.08 8.46
N GLN A 105 0.83 -42.14 8.75
CA GLN A 105 1.33 -42.27 10.10
C GLN A 105 1.69 -40.92 10.72
N ARG A 106 1.82 -40.88 12.06
CA ARG A 106 2.23 -39.68 12.80
C ARG A 106 3.53 -39.04 12.29
N PRO A 107 4.61 -39.79 11.95
CA PRO A 107 5.84 -39.21 11.46
C PRO A 107 5.66 -38.50 10.09
N GLY A 108 4.82 -39.04 9.19
CA GLY A 108 4.51 -38.38 7.92
C GLY A 108 3.73 -37.07 8.10
N LEU A 109 2.76 -37.04 9.01
CA LEU A 109 2.03 -35.82 9.35
C LEU A 109 2.95 -34.75 9.95
N LEU A 110 3.89 -35.15 10.83
CA LEU A 110 4.88 -34.23 11.41
C LEU A 110 5.83 -33.67 10.33
N LEU A 111 6.28 -34.53 9.42
CA LEU A 111 7.15 -34.12 8.31
C LEU A 111 6.41 -33.15 7.37
N GLY A 112 5.14 -33.44 7.06
CA GLY A 112 4.29 -32.54 6.30
C GLY A 112 4.08 -31.19 6.95
N PHE A 113 3.81 -31.17 8.26
CA PHE A 113 3.69 -29.95 9.04
C PHE A 113 5.01 -29.16 9.06
N ALA A 114 6.14 -29.82 9.29
CA ALA A 114 7.46 -29.21 9.26
C ALA A 114 7.77 -28.59 7.89
N GLY A 115 7.45 -29.29 6.79
CA GLY A 115 7.59 -28.78 5.42
C GLY A 115 6.73 -27.53 5.19
N ALA A 116 5.47 -27.56 5.59
CA ALA A 116 4.57 -26.40 5.48
C ALA A 116 5.08 -25.21 6.33
N PHE A 117 5.61 -25.48 7.52
CA PHE A 117 6.19 -24.45 8.36
C PHE A 117 7.45 -23.82 7.75
N VAL A 118 8.33 -24.62 7.16
CA VAL A 118 9.50 -24.12 6.39
C VAL A 118 9.06 -23.26 5.22
N MET A 119 8.04 -23.67 4.46
CA MET A 119 7.49 -22.87 3.36
C MET A 119 6.90 -21.54 3.85
N LEU A 120 6.23 -21.54 4.99
CA LEU A 120 5.74 -20.31 5.62
C LEU A 120 6.91 -19.37 5.98
N LEU A 121 7.96 -19.89 6.61
CA LEU A 121 9.15 -19.09 6.96
C LEU A 121 9.83 -18.53 5.71
N LEU A 122 9.97 -19.31 4.66
CA LEU A 122 10.53 -18.85 3.38
C LEU A 122 9.67 -17.77 2.74
N ALA A 123 8.35 -17.90 2.77
CA ALA A 123 7.42 -16.87 2.28
C ALA A 123 7.51 -15.57 3.08
N LEU A 124 7.61 -15.67 4.43
CA LEU A 124 7.80 -14.50 5.30
C LEU A 124 9.15 -13.84 5.08
N LEU A 125 10.20 -14.61 4.88
CA LEU A 125 11.53 -14.10 4.55
C LEU A 125 11.53 -13.37 3.20
N LEU A 126 10.94 -13.96 2.18
CA LEU A 126 10.77 -13.34 0.85
C LEU A 126 10.01 -12.02 0.96
N PHE A 127 8.90 -12.02 1.68
CA PHE A 127 8.12 -10.81 1.94
C PHE A 127 8.95 -9.73 2.63
N ARG A 128 9.74 -10.12 3.64
CA ARG A 128 10.60 -9.20 4.38
C ARG A 128 11.70 -8.61 3.49
N ILE A 129 12.36 -9.42 2.67
CA ILE A 129 13.39 -8.99 1.71
C ILE A 129 12.79 -7.97 0.72
N VAL A 130 11.66 -8.30 0.10
CA VAL A 130 11.00 -7.43 -0.88
C VAL A 130 10.54 -6.11 -0.25
N ASN A 131 10.09 -6.14 1.01
CA ASN A 131 9.47 -4.98 1.66
C ASN A 131 10.46 -4.11 2.47
N SER A 132 11.62 -4.65 2.87
CA SER A 132 12.59 -3.94 3.72
C SER A 132 13.66 -3.17 2.95
N GLU A 133 13.84 -3.44 1.66
CA GLU A 133 14.88 -2.85 0.84
C GLU A 133 14.36 -1.65 0.01
N ARG A 134 15.26 -1.09 -0.81
CA ARG A 134 14.97 0.04 -1.72
C ARG A 134 13.70 -0.19 -2.54
N LEU A 135 13.45 -1.44 -2.96
CA LEU A 135 12.26 -1.80 -3.74
C LEU A 135 10.94 -1.52 -2.98
N GLY A 136 10.88 -1.85 -1.69
CA GLY A 136 9.71 -1.58 -0.86
C GLY A 136 9.41 -0.09 -0.74
N MET A 137 10.43 0.74 -0.50
CA MET A 137 10.28 2.20 -0.43
C MET A 137 9.86 2.80 -1.78
N LEU A 138 10.49 2.38 -2.88
CA LEU A 138 10.15 2.85 -4.22
C LEU A 138 8.69 2.56 -4.58
N LEU A 139 8.20 1.37 -4.23
CA LEU A 139 6.81 0.98 -4.49
C LEU A 139 5.80 1.72 -3.61
N GLN A 140 6.15 2.01 -2.35
CA GLN A 140 5.28 2.79 -1.47
C GLN A 140 5.16 4.24 -1.96
N THR A 141 6.26 4.85 -2.38
CA THR A 141 6.25 6.21 -2.95
C THR A 141 5.40 6.27 -4.22
N ALA A 142 5.58 5.30 -5.13
CA ALA A 142 4.81 5.22 -6.37
C ALA A 142 3.32 4.92 -6.15
N ARG A 143 2.98 4.24 -5.06
CA ARG A 143 1.58 3.99 -4.68
C ARG A 143 0.84 5.26 -4.26
N GLU A 144 1.54 6.20 -3.62
CA GLU A 144 0.95 7.46 -3.17
C GLU A 144 0.78 8.45 -4.33
N ASP A 145 1.79 8.55 -5.22
CA ASP A 145 1.76 9.43 -6.37
C ASP A 145 2.76 8.94 -7.44
N GLU A 146 2.26 8.38 -8.54
CA GLU A 146 3.08 7.85 -9.65
C GLU A 146 3.81 8.99 -10.38
N ASP A 147 3.13 10.12 -10.62
CA ASP A 147 3.70 11.28 -11.33
C ASP A 147 4.83 11.92 -10.51
N PHE A 148 4.65 12.01 -9.20
CA PHE A 148 5.69 12.50 -8.30
C PHE A 148 6.91 11.58 -8.27
N ALA A 149 6.71 10.26 -8.26
CA ALA A 149 7.80 9.29 -8.30
C ALA A 149 8.59 9.40 -9.61
N GLU A 150 7.91 9.51 -10.76
CA GLU A 150 8.53 9.66 -12.08
C GLU A 150 9.32 10.99 -12.21
N ALA A 151 8.76 12.08 -11.70
CA ALA A 151 9.42 13.38 -11.65
C ALA A 151 10.71 13.39 -10.81
N ASN A 152 10.82 12.50 -9.81
CA ASN A 152 12.05 12.30 -9.02
C ASN A 152 13.00 11.26 -9.61
N GLY A 153 12.77 10.79 -10.84
CA GLY A 153 13.64 9.85 -11.54
C GLY A 153 13.50 8.40 -11.05
N ILE A 154 12.40 8.07 -10.36
CA ILE A 154 12.12 6.73 -9.88
C ILE A 154 11.42 5.94 -10.98
N ASP A 155 12.12 4.94 -11.55
CA ASP A 155 11.53 3.99 -12.50
C ASP A 155 10.68 2.95 -11.74
N PHE A 156 9.47 3.35 -11.37
CA PHE A 156 8.55 2.50 -10.62
C PHE A 156 8.06 1.29 -11.44
N ARG A 157 8.04 1.41 -12.79
CA ARG A 157 7.64 0.30 -13.67
C ARG A 157 8.61 -0.87 -13.56
N ARG A 158 9.92 -0.60 -13.54
CA ARG A 158 10.95 -1.64 -13.31
C ARG A 158 10.85 -2.24 -11.92
N ALA A 159 10.68 -1.40 -10.89
CA ALA A 159 10.52 -1.89 -9.53
C ALA A 159 9.27 -2.79 -9.40
N ARG A 160 8.15 -2.40 -10.02
CA ARG A 160 6.91 -3.19 -10.10
C ARG A 160 7.14 -4.53 -10.77
N MET A 161 7.79 -4.56 -11.94
CA MET A 161 8.14 -5.80 -12.65
C MET A 161 9.02 -6.72 -11.80
N GLN A 162 10.07 -6.21 -11.18
CA GLN A 162 10.97 -7.02 -10.34
C GLN A 162 10.23 -7.70 -9.19
N VAL A 163 9.37 -6.97 -8.49
CA VAL A 163 8.59 -7.53 -7.38
C VAL A 163 7.58 -8.57 -7.86
N PHE A 164 6.95 -8.36 -9.01
CA PHE A 164 6.07 -9.37 -9.62
C PHE A 164 6.82 -10.66 -9.93
N VAL A 165 7.96 -10.56 -10.59
CA VAL A 165 8.77 -11.72 -10.97
C VAL A 165 9.27 -12.48 -9.75
N ILE A 166 9.83 -11.79 -8.76
CA ILE A 166 10.34 -12.41 -7.53
C ILE A 166 9.21 -13.07 -6.73
N SER A 167 8.09 -12.38 -6.54
CA SER A 167 6.96 -12.93 -5.78
C SER A 167 6.29 -14.09 -6.51
N SER A 168 6.19 -14.04 -7.84
CA SER A 168 5.64 -15.12 -8.65
C SER A 168 6.53 -16.36 -8.64
N ALA A 169 7.86 -16.19 -8.64
CA ALA A 169 8.79 -17.33 -8.46
C ALA A 169 8.54 -18.04 -7.12
N GLY A 170 8.38 -17.26 -6.02
CA GLY A 170 8.01 -17.81 -4.72
C GLY A 170 6.66 -18.55 -4.73
N LEU A 171 5.65 -17.97 -5.40
CA LEU A 171 4.33 -18.61 -5.55
C LEU A 171 4.41 -19.92 -6.34
N GLY A 172 5.26 -19.99 -7.38
CA GLY A 172 5.50 -21.22 -8.13
C GLY A 172 6.13 -22.32 -7.28
N VAL A 173 7.08 -21.97 -6.39
CA VAL A 173 7.66 -22.91 -5.40
C VAL A 173 6.59 -23.42 -4.45
N ILE A 174 5.71 -22.55 -3.95
CA ILE A 174 4.58 -22.93 -3.09
C ILE A 174 3.63 -23.86 -3.84
N GLY A 175 3.41 -23.63 -5.15
CA GLY A 175 2.63 -24.52 -6.00
C GLY A 175 3.23 -25.93 -6.10
N ALA A 176 4.54 -26.03 -6.33
CA ALA A 176 5.24 -27.32 -6.35
C ALA A 176 5.13 -28.05 -5.00
N PHE A 177 5.27 -27.33 -3.89
CA PHE A 177 5.05 -27.88 -2.55
C PHE A 177 3.62 -28.40 -2.37
N TYR A 178 2.63 -27.64 -2.82
CA TYR A 178 1.22 -28.01 -2.75
C TYR A 178 0.95 -29.34 -3.46
N ALA A 179 1.47 -29.51 -4.68
CA ALA A 179 1.31 -30.75 -5.45
C ALA A 179 1.96 -31.96 -4.75
N GLN A 180 3.16 -31.79 -4.20
CA GLN A 180 3.86 -32.81 -3.45
C GLN A 180 3.17 -33.20 -2.13
N PHE A 181 2.67 -32.19 -1.41
CA PHE A 181 2.01 -32.40 -0.12
C PHE A 181 0.70 -33.17 -0.27
N HIS A 182 -0.08 -32.90 -1.33
CA HIS A 182 -1.35 -33.58 -1.60
C HIS A 182 -1.19 -34.84 -2.44
N GLY A 183 0.00 -35.13 -3.01
CA GLY A 183 0.22 -36.24 -3.93
C GLY A 183 -0.58 -36.14 -5.24
N SER A 184 -1.28 -35.06 -5.46
CA SER A 184 -2.12 -34.80 -6.62
C SER A 184 -2.38 -33.31 -6.81
N ILE A 185 -2.74 -32.90 -8.03
CA ILE A 185 -3.20 -31.56 -8.36
C ILE A 185 -4.46 -31.65 -9.22
N SER A 186 -5.43 -30.77 -8.95
CA SER A 186 -6.70 -30.71 -9.67
C SER A 186 -7.01 -29.26 -10.12
N PRO A 187 -7.88 -29.05 -11.13
CA PRO A 187 -8.27 -27.73 -11.61
C PRO A 187 -8.97 -26.87 -10.56
N ALA A 188 -9.40 -27.45 -9.44
CA ALA A 188 -10.00 -26.74 -8.32
C ALA A 188 -9.07 -25.67 -7.72
N VAL A 189 -7.73 -25.83 -7.89
CA VAL A 189 -6.74 -24.82 -7.48
C VAL A 189 -7.00 -23.43 -8.12
N PHE A 190 -7.57 -23.41 -9.31
CA PHE A 190 -7.89 -22.16 -10.03
C PHE A 190 -9.29 -21.63 -9.74
N SER A 191 -10.06 -22.28 -8.86
CA SER A 191 -11.48 -21.92 -8.62
C SER A 191 -11.62 -20.54 -7.98
N LEU A 192 -12.70 -19.86 -8.36
CA LEU A 192 -13.08 -18.57 -7.79
C LEU A 192 -13.36 -18.67 -6.28
N ASP A 193 -13.90 -19.79 -5.82
CA ASP A 193 -14.16 -20.01 -4.39
C ASP A 193 -12.88 -19.95 -3.57
N GLN A 194 -11.82 -20.60 -4.04
CA GLN A 194 -10.50 -20.53 -3.38
C GLN A 194 -9.89 -19.13 -3.45
N LEU A 195 -10.09 -18.43 -4.57
CA LEU A 195 -9.64 -17.05 -4.72
C LEU A 195 -10.36 -16.12 -3.73
N MET A 196 -11.68 -16.24 -3.60
CA MET A 196 -12.46 -15.45 -2.64
C MET A 196 -12.05 -15.73 -1.20
N LEU A 197 -11.78 -17.00 -0.88
CA LEU A 197 -11.31 -17.41 0.44
C LEU A 197 -9.93 -16.81 0.75
N LEU A 198 -9.03 -16.81 -0.22
CA LEU A 198 -7.70 -16.18 -0.09
C LEU A 198 -7.82 -14.66 0.08
N LEU A 199 -8.72 -14.01 -0.65
CA LEU A 199 -9.01 -12.58 -0.47
C LEU A 199 -9.54 -12.29 0.93
N ALA A 200 -10.47 -13.11 1.43
CA ALA A 200 -11.00 -12.98 2.78
C ALA A 200 -9.88 -13.07 3.84
N MET A 201 -8.95 -14.02 3.69
CA MET A 201 -7.79 -14.18 4.57
C MET A 201 -6.93 -12.92 4.64
N ILE A 202 -6.65 -12.31 3.47
CA ILE A 202 -5.80 -11.12 3.37
C ILE A 202 -6.54 -9.88 3.90
N VAL A 203 -7.81 -9.71 3.59
CA VAL A 203 -8.62 -8.54 4.01
C VAL A 203 -8.86 -8.58 5.53
N ILE A 204 -9.26 -9.73 6.07
CA ILE A 204 -9.46 -9.91 7.52
C ILE A 204 -8.15 -9.70 8.28
N GLY A 205 -7.05 -10.21 7.75
CA GLY A 205 -5.73 -10.05 8.35
C GLY A 205 -5.21 -8.62 8.32
N GLY A 206 -5.48 -7.90 7.24
CA GLY A 206 -5.01 -6.54 6.96
C GLY A 206 -3.98 -6.49 5.83
N LEU A 207 -4.30 -5.68 4.83
CA LEU A 207 -3.47 -5.51 3.63
C LEU A 207 -2.08 -4.93 3.95
N GLY A 208 -1.04 -5.48 3.32
CA GLY A 208 0.32 -4.95 3.40
C GLY A 208 1.13 -5.35 4.62
N ARG A 209 0.62 -6.25 5.48
CA ARG A 209 1.32 -6.75 6.66
C ARG A 209 1.40 -8.28 6.66
N ALA A 210 2.63 -8.83 6.75
CA ALA A 210 2.84 -10.28 6.80
C ALA A 210 2.17 -10.92 8.01
N GLU A 211 2.30 -10.30 9.19
CA GLU A 211 1.66 -10.76 10.43
C GLU A 211 0.14 -10.81 10.29
N GLY A 212 -0.44 -9.82 9.60
CA GLY A 212 -1.86 -9.78 9.32
C GLY A 212 -2.31 -10.95 8.47
N ALA A 213 -1.60 -11.26 7.39
CA ALA A 213 -1.93 -12.37 6.50
C ALA A 213 -1.93 -13.70 7.25
N VAL A 214 -0.94 -13.94 8.14
CA VAL A 214 -0.86 -15.17 8.96
C VAL A 214 -2.05 -15.28 9.92
N ILE A 215 -2.37 -14.19 10.64
CA ILE A 215 -3.48 -14.15 11.59
C ILE A 215 -4.82 -14.32 10.85
N GLY A 216 -5.01 -13.60 9.74
CA GLY A 216 -6.21 -13.69 8.93
C GLY A 216 -6.44 -15.08 8.37
N THR A 217 -5.38 -15.73 7.86
CA THR A 217 -5.42 -17.12 7.41
C THR A 217 -5.83 -18.06 8.54
N ALA A 218 -5.19 -17.94 9.71
CA ALA A 218 -5.52 -18.80 10.87
C ALA A 218 -7.01 -18.66 11.26
N ILE A 219 -7.54 -17.44 11.30
CA ILE A 219 -8.94 -17.18 11.66
C ILE A 219 -9.88 -17.77 10.61
N VAL A 220 -9.64 -17.48 9.31
CA VAL A 220 -10.53 -17.95 8.24
C VAL A 220 -10.52 -19.47 8.12
N VAL A 221 -9.34 -20.10 8.21
CA VAL A 221 -9.22 -21.57 8.18
C VAL A 221 -9.90 -22.21 9.38
N LEU A 222 -9.77 -21.62 10.57
CA LEU A 222 -10.44 -22.12 11.76
C LEU A 222 -11.97 -22.07 11.60
N ILE A 223 -12.49 -20.99 11.05
CA ILE A 223 -13.93 -20.83 10.79
C ILE A 223 -14.37 -21.80 9.68
N ASP A 224 -13.64 -21.85 8.56
CA ASP A 224 -13.99 -22.71 7.42
C ASP A 224 -13.99 -24.19 7.82
N LYS A 225 -12.97 -24.64 8.56
CA LYS A 225 -12.87 -26.04 9.01
C LYS A 225 -13.75 -26.36 10.21
N GLY A 226 -13.93 -25.42 11.14
CA GLY A 226 -14.80 -25.61 12.30
C GLY A 226 -16.29 -25.68 11.94
N MET A 227 -16.66 -25.15 10.76
CA MET A 227 -18.05 -25.08 10.31
C MET A 227 -18.34 -25.96 9.08
N LEU A 228 -17.57 -27.03 8.89
CA LEU A 228 -17.74 -27.96 7.76
C LEU A 228 -19.15 -28.55 7.70
N GLU A 229 -19.80 -28.78 8.85
CA GLU A 229 -21.15 -29.34 8.96
C GLU A 229 -22.23 -28.41 8.40
N LEU A 230 -21.98 -27.09 8.31
CA LEU A 230 -22.93 -26.12 7.78
C LEU A 230 -22.96 -26.04 6.24
N GLY A 231 -22.17 -26.86 5.55
CA GLY A 231 -22.13 -26.90 4.09
C GLY A 231 -21.91 -25.51 3.44
N PRO A 232 -22.75 -25.10 2.46
CA PRO A 232 -22.57 -23.80 1.77
C PRO A 232 -22.71 -22.56 2.67
N LEU A 233 -23.41 -22.66 3.80
CA LEU A 233 -23.60 -21.54 4.73
C LEU A 233 -22.28 -21.02 5.32
N ARG A 234 -21.23 -21.86 5.38
CA ARG A 234 -19.90 -21.45 5.84
C ARG A 234 -19.30 -20.30 5.00
N ILE A 235 -19.52 -20.34 3.68
CA ILE A 235 -19.02 -19.30 2.76
C ILE A 235 -19.71 -17.97 3.07
N LEU A 236 -21.00 -18.01 3.34
CA LEU A 236 -21.82 -16.85 3.70
C LEU A 236 -21.35 -16.23 5.03
N LEU A 237 -21.00 -17.06 6.01
CA LEU A 237 -20.43 -16.61 7.29
C LEU A 237 -19.05 -15.95 7.11
N VAL A 238 -18.16 -16.57 6.33
CA VAL A 238 -16.84 -15.99 6.02
C VAL A 238 -16.99 -14.64 5.31
N ALA A 239 -17.92 -14.56 4.33
CA ALA A 239 -18.21 -13.31 3.64
C ALA A 239 -18.81 -12.24 4.59
N GLY A 240 -19.70 -12.63 5.49
CA GLY A 240 -20.26 -11.75 6.52
C GLY A 240 -19.21 -11.20 7.48
N ILE A 241 -18.31 -12.06 7.94
CA ILE A 241 -17.17 -11.65 8.80
C ILE A 241 -16.23 -10.72 8.05
N MET A 242 -15.94 -11.01 6.79
CA MET A 242 -15.13 -10.15 5.93
C MET A 242 -15.75 -8.76 5.79
N LEU A 243 -17.06 -8.69 5.52
CA LEU A 243 -17.81 -7.45 5.44
C LEU A 243 -17.74 -6.66 6.75
N LEU A 244 -17.98 -7.33 7.87
CA LEU A 244 -17.98 -6.73 9.20
C LEU A 244 -16.58 -6.18 9.57
N VAL A 245 -15.51 -6.93 9.32
CA VAL A 245 -14.14 -6.49 9.54
C VAL A 245 -13.80 -5.30 8.64
N THR A 246 -14.23 -5.31 7.37
CA THR A 246 -13.98 -4.21 6.43
C THR A 246 -14.69 -2.93 6.85
N LEU A 247 -15.93 -3.04 7.37
CA LEU A 247 -16.68 -1.88 7.85
C LEU A 247 -16.13 -1.29 9.16
N TRP A 248 -15.59 -2.13 10.03
CA TRP A 248 -15.13 -1.69 11.37
C TRP A 248 -13.65 -1.33 11.42
N THR A 249 -12.81 -1.91 10.57
CA THR A 249 -11.36 -1.72 10.60
C THR A 249 -10.82 -1.40 9.21
N ASN A 250 -10.39 -0.15 8.99
CA ASN A 250 -9.79 0.28 7.73
C ASN A 250 -8.51 -0.51 7.35
N ASN A 251 -7.86 -1.17 8.31
CA ASN A 251 -6.57 -1.86 8.13
C ASN A 251 -6.57 -3.32 8.63
N GLY A 252 -7.74 -3.97 8.71
CA GLY A 252 -7.86 -5.34 9.19
C GLY A 252 -7.50 -5.52 10.68
N ILE A 253 -7.50 -6.78 11.15
CA ILE A 253 -7.25 -7.10 12.58
C ILE A 253 -5.83 -6.71 13.02
N ALA A 254 -4.83 -6.85 12.15
CA ALA A 254 -3.46 -6.41 12.46
C ALA A 254 -3.34 -4.88 12.60
N GLY A 255 -4.18 -4.13 11.90
CA GLY A 255 -4.29 -2.67 12.03
C GLY A 255 -5.02 -2.22 13.29
N ALA A 256 -6.01 -2.98 13.75
CA ALA A 256 -6.80 -2.68 14.93
C ALA A 256 -5.92 -2.54 16.20
N ARG A 257 -4.87 -3.35 16.35
CA ARG A 257 -3.91 -3.24 17.46
C ARG A 257 -3.16 -1.89 17.48
N ALA A 258 -2.82 -1.36 16.32
CA ALA A 258 -2.14 -0.07 16.21
C ALA A 258 -3.12 1.08 16.48
N GLN A 259 -4.34 0.96 15.97
CA GLN A 259 -5.44 1.90 16.17
C GLN A 259 -5.86 1.97 17.65
N PHE A 260 -5.94 0.81 18.31
CA PHE A 260 -6.28 0.74 19.74
C PHE A 260 -5.16 1.32 20.64
N ARG A 261 -3.89 1.12 20.27
CA ARG A 261 -2.75 1.77 20.93
C ARG A 261 -2.75 3.29 20.73
N GLY A 262 -3.09 3.76 19.54
CA GLY A 262 -3.25 5.18 19.23
C GLY A 262 -4.40 5.82 20.00
N TRP A 263 -5.55 5.13 20.06
CA TRP A 263 -6.72 5.57 20.83
C TRP A 263 -6.44 5.64 22.34
N ARG A 264 -5.80 4.62 22.92
CA ARG A 264 -5.35 4.65 24.33
C ARG A 264 -4.39 5.82 24.62
N ARG A 265 -3.47 6.12 23.69
CA ARG A 265 -2.56 7.26 23.83
C ARG A 265 -3.32 8.59 23.77
N ARG A 266 -4.31 8.72 22.90
CA ARG A 266 -5.19 9.92 22.83
C ARG A 266 -5.99 10.10 24.11
N ILE A 267 -6.62 9.05 24.64
CA ILE A 267 -7.33 9.13 25.93
C ILE A 267 -6.39 9.52 27.07
N GLN A 268 -5.17 8.97 27.10
CA GLN A 268 -4.17 9.30 28.12
C GLN A 268 -3.65 10.74 27.97
N SER A 269 -3.49 11.26 26.75
CA SER A 269 -3.11 12.66 26.53
C SER A 269 -4.24 13.63 26.87
N GLU A 270 -5.49 13.30 26.53
CA GLU A 270 -6.67 14.10 26.94
C GLU A 270 -6.90 14.07 28.46
N ALA A 271 -6.68 12.92 29.10
CA ALA A 271 -6.76 12.82 30.55
C ALA A 271 -5.63 13.59 31.26
N ARG A 272 -4.43 13.64 30.66
CA ARG A 272 -3.33 14.50 31.14
C ARG A 272 -3.64 16.00 30.93
N ALA A 273 -4.13 16.37 29.75
CA ALA A 273 -4.52 17.76 29.45
C ALA A 273 -5.59 18.27 30.43
N ARG A 274 -6.63 17.48 30.71
CA ARG A 274 -7.66 17.81 31.70
C ARG A 274 -7.14 17.87 33.15
N ARG A 275 -6.06 17.20 33.49
CA ARG A 275 -5.40 17.31 34.81
C ARG A 275 -4.56 18.60 34.91
N THR A 276 -3.90 19.01 33.84
CA THR A 276 -3.16 20.30 33.79
C THR A 276 -4.11 21.50 33.77
N GLU A 277 -5.26 21.44 33.13
CA GLU A 277 -6.28 22.50 33.21
C GLU A 277 -6.87 22.68 34.63
N LYS A 278 -6.96 21.62 35.43
CA LYS A 278 -7.46 21.68 36.82
C LYS A 278 -6.41 22.09 37.86
N GLY A 279 -5.14 22.11 37.48
CA GLY A 279 -4.04 22.43 38.39
C GLY A 279 -3.26 23.65 38.02
N GLY A 280 -3.88 24.74 37.64
CA GLY A 280 -3.38 26.14 37.62
C GLY A 280 -1.91 26.47 37.30
N ASP A 281 -1.10 25.49 36.90
CA ASP A 281 0.30 25.69 36.53
C ASP A 281 0.41 25.86 35.01
N VAL A 282 0.60 27.09 34.58
CA VAL A 282 1.03 27.46 33.23
C VAL A 282 2.44 26.87 33.05
N MET A 283 2.53 25.71 32.37
CA MET A 283 3.82 25.14 31.98
C MET A 283 4.51 26.08 31.01
N PRO A 284 5.80 26.40 31.20
CA PRO A 284 6.56 27.18 30.23
C PRO A 284 6.54 26.46 28.86
N GLU A 285 6.46 27.23 27.79
CA GLU A 285 6.37 26.78 26.39
C GLU A 285 7.54 25.87 25.96
N GLU A 286 8.61 25.82 26.74
CA GLU A 286 9.80 24.99 26.55
C GLU A 286 9.65 23.51 26.98
N ALA A 287 8.58 23.14 27.69
CA ALA A 287 8.40 21.79 28.25
C ALA A 287 7.55 20.85 27.39
N ILE A 288 7.28 21.16 26.12
CA ILE A 288 6.81 20.18 25.15
C ILE A 288 8.01 19.34 24.74
N GLU A 289 8.34 18.35 25.53
CA GLU A 289 9.27 17.29 25.16
C GLU A 289 8.69 16.58 23.93
N ILE A 290 9.13 17.01 22.76
CA ILE A 290 8.72 16.46 21.49
C ILE A 290 9.36 15.08 21.40
N HIS A 291 8.60 14.05 21.76
CA HIS A 291 9.00 12.65 21.59
C HIS A 291 9.09 12.24 20.10
N ASP A 292 8.70 13.12 19.21
CA ASP A 292 8.79 12.91 17.75
C ASP A 292 10.10 13.54 17.22
N LYS A 293 11.10 12.68 17.05
CA LYS A 293 12.38 13.07 16.42
C LYS A 293 12.19 13.68 15.03
N GLN A 294 11.14 13.29 14.30
CA GLN A 294 10.83 13.85 12.98
C GLN A 294 10.44 15.32 13.07
N ALA A 295 9.64 15.72 14.06
CA ALA A 295 9.25 17.12 14.25
C ALA A 295 10.47 18.04 14.51
N ILE A 296 11.49 17.55 15.22
CA ILE A 296 12.75 18.30 15.44
C ILE A 296 13.50 18.49 14.11
N TYR A 297 13.56 17.44 13.29
CA TYR A 297 14.20 17.54 11.96
C TYR A 297 13.43 18.47 11.03
N TYR A 298 12.10 18.42 11.02
CA TYR A 298 11.25 19.32 10.24
C TYR A 298 11.44 20.79 10.66
N ARG A 299 11.45 21.08 11.95
CA ARG A 299 11.69 22.45 12.45
C ARG A 299 13.08 22.98 12.06
N ARG A 300 14.13 22.15 12.19
CA ARG A 300 15.48 22.53 11.77
C ARG A 300 15.60 22.71 10.25
N PHE A 301 14.94 21.87 9.48
CA PHE A 301 14.90 21.99 8.03
C PHE A 301 14.14 23.24 7.60
N ASP A 302 12.99 23.49 8.18
CA ASP A 302 12.17 24.66 7.88
C ASP A 302 12.89 25.97 8.25
N LYS A 303 13.58 26.03 9.39
CA LYS A 303 14.42 27.16 9.75
C LYS A 303 15.51 27.42 8.72
N ARG A 304 16.27 26.39 8.31
CA ARG A 304 17.30 26.52 7.27
C ARG A 304 16.73 26.91 5.91
N LEU A 305 15.55 26.45 5.58
CA LEU A 305 14.84 26.81 4.36
C LEU A 305 14.43 28.27 4.41
N ARG A 306 13.84 28.76 5.52
CA ARG A 306 13.50 30.16 5.73
C ARG A 306 14.70 31.06 5.63
N ASP A 307 15.80 30.75 6.28
CA ASP A 307 17.05 31.53 6.20
C ASP A 307 17.55 31.69 4.75
N ARG A 308 17.45 30.62 3.95
CA ARG A 308 17.79 30.70 2.51
C ARG A 308 16.80 31.53 1.70
N LEU A 309 15.51 31.43 2.01
CA LEU A 309 14.46 32.18 1.32
C LEU A 309 14.50 33.67 1.66
N LYS A 310 14.86 34.04 2.91
CA LYS A 310 15.14 35.43 3.30
C LYS A 310 16.23 36.05 2.41
N ALA A 311 17.28 35.30 2.12
CA ALA A 311 18.36 35.77 1.24
C ALA A 311 17.93 35.97 -0.23
N LEU A 312 16.84 35.30 -0.67
CA LEU A 312 16.28 35.42 -2.02
C LEU A 312 15.28 36.57 -2.17
N ALA A 313 14.76 37.12 -1.06
CA ALA A 313 13.82 38.22 -1.07
C ALA A 313 14.52 39.58 -1.29
N THR A 314 15.20 39.70 -2.44
CA THR A 314 15.91 40.93 -2.83
C THR A 314 14.94 41.98 -3.42
N PRO A 315 15.29 43.27 -3.41
CA PRO A 315 14.49 44.30 -4.05
C PRO A 315 14.18 44.02 -5.53
N GLU A 316 15.10 43.39 -6.24
CA GLU A 316 14.95 43.00 -7.64
C GLU A 316 13.83 41.96 -7.83
N VAL A 317 13.75 40.95 -6.95
CA VAL A 317 12.72 39.91 -6.96
C VAL A 317 11.35 40.47 -6.58
N ILE A 318 11.32 41.43 -5.69
CA ILE A 318 10.09 42.16 -5.31
C ILE A 318 9.58 42.97 -6.49
N GLU A 319 10.46 43.67 -7.20
CA GLU A 319 10.11 44.47 -8.37
C GLU A 319 9.69 43.61 -9.55
N GLU A 320 10.33 42.40 -9.76
CA GLU A 320 9.90 41.42 -10.73
C GLU A 320 8.44 40.97 -10.49
N HIS A 321 8.09 40.69 -9.22
CA HIS A 321 6.72 40.31 -8.89
C HIS A 321 5.74 41.49 -9.06
N ARG A 322 6.19 42.73 -8.85
CA ARG A 322 5.36 43.92 -9.07
C ARG A 322 4.98 44.08 -10.55
N GLN A 323 5.98 43.91 -11.43
CA GLN A 323 5.79 44.06 -12.87
C GLN A 323 4.99 42.91 -13.46
N LYS A 324 5.18 41.65 -12.94
CA LYS A 324 4.52 40.46 -13.44
C LYS A 324 4.08 39.57 -12.26
N PRO A 325 2.92 39.82 -11.65
CA PRO A 325 2.44 38.99 -10.53
C PRO A 325 2.09 37.55 -10.89
N LEU A 326 1.73 37.31 -12.14
CA LEU A 326 1.30 35.99 -12.66
C LEU A 326 2.10 35.60 -13.89
N GLY A 327 2.40 34.29 -14.02
CA GLY A 327 3.07 33.73 -15.20
C GLY A 327 4.39 33.03 -14.88
N GLN A 328 5.33 33.01 -15.83
CA GLN A 328 6.66 32.47 -15.61
C GLN A 328 7.54 33.50 -14.91
N HIS A 329 8.22 33.08 -13.87
CA HIS A 329 9.07 33.90 -13.01
C HIS A 329 10.49 33.36 -12.98
N SER A 330 11.41 34.17 -12.47
CA SER A 330 12.77 33.73 -12.15
C SER A 330 12.76 32.56 -11.13
N ASP A 331 13.85 31.81 -11.08
CA ASP A 331 13.99 30.69 -10.13
C ASP A 331 13.86 31.18 -8.66
N ALA A 332 14.40 32.36 -8.35
CA ALA A 332 14.33 32.97 -7.02
C ALA A 332 12.88 33.27 -6.62
N LEU A 333 12.12 33.98 -7.48
CA LEU A 333 10.73 34.32 -7.22
C LEU A 333 9.84 33.04 -7.17
N SER A 334 10.08 32.09 -8.07
CA SER A 334 9.34 30.82 -8.09
C SER A 334 9.51 30.01 -6.80
N ARG A 335 10.70 30.00 -6.21
CA ARG A 335 10.96 29.33 -4.91
C ARG A 335 10.20 30.02 -3.76
N LEU A 336 10.18 31.34 -3.72
CA LEU A 336 9.42 32.11 -2.72
C LEU A 336 7.90 31.83 -2.85
N LEU A 337 7.37 31.92 -4.06
CA LEU A 337 5.94 31.68 -4.31
C LEU A 337 5.54 30.24 -3.96
N ASN A 338 6.37 29.25 -4.27
CA ASN A 338 6.11 27.84 -3.91
C ASN A 338 6.14 27.63 -2.39
N TYR A 339 7.04 28.28 -1.68
CA TYR A 339 7.07 28.22 -0.22
C TYR A 339 5.77 28.81 0.38
N PHE A 340 5.35 29.99 -0.09
CA PHE A 340 4.14 30.65 0.38
C PHE A 340 2.86 29.85 0.06
N ARG A 341 2.84 29.05 -1.01
CA ARG A 341 1.71 28.16 -1.34
C ARG A 341 1.57 26.98 -0.37
N ARG A 342 2.68 26.48 0.18
CA ARG A 342 2.72 25.32 1.07
C ARG A 342 2.38 25.63 2.53
N GLY A 343 2.32 26.91 2.93
CA GLY A 343 2.00 27.31 4.29
C GLY A 343 0.65 26.78 4.79
N GLU A 344 0.51 26.66 6.11
CA GLU A 344 -0.74 26.27 6.78
C GLU A 344 -1.91 27.18 6.37
N VAL A 345 -3.14 26.68 6.54
CA VAL A 345 -4.35 27.47 6.21
C VAL A 345 -4.57 28.59 7.21
N SER A 346 -4.06 28.45 8.44
CA SER A 346 -4.11 29.48 9.47
C SER A 346 -3.32 30.73 9.00
N ASP A 347 -3.93 31.89 9.12
CA ASP A 347 -3.41 33.22 8.69
C ASP A 347 -3.00 33.31 7.20
N LYS A 348 -3.54 32.43 6.36
CA LYS A 348 -3.29 32.45 4.91
C LYS A 348 -4.06 33.57 4.26
N TYR A 349 -3.36 34.48 3.59
CA TYR A 349 -3.97 35.61 2.89
C TYR A 349 -4.73 35.20 1.64
N ALA A 350 -5.89 35.79 1.42
CA ALA A 350 -6.74 35.61 0.26
C ALA A 350 -7.26 36.96 -0.25
N ILE A 351 -7.50 37.01 -1.55
CA ILE A 351 -8.08 38.20 -2.19
C ILE A 351 -9.58 37.96 -2.36
N MET A 352 -10.41 38.83 -1.82
CA MET A 352 -11.85 38.81 -1.96
C MET A 352 -12.32 39.96 -2.80
N ARG A 353 -13.17 39.73 -3.80
CA ARG A 353 -13.85 40.76 -4.56
C ARG A 353 -15.04 41.25 -3.75
N GLN A 354 -15.20 42.56 -3.67
CA GLN A 354 -16.29 43.16 -2.93
C GLN A 354 -17.64 42.93 -3.66
N PRO A 355 -18.69 42.48 -2.96
CA PRO A 355 -19.99 42.26 -3.57
C PRO A 355 -20.54 43.54 -4.22
N GLY A 356 -20.98 43.43 -5.48
CA GLY A 356 -21.56 44.55 -6.24
C GLY A 356 -20.56 45.49 -6.94
N GLN A 357 -19.23 45.32 -6.75
CA GLN A 357 -18.19 46.09 -7.43
C GLN A 357 -17.22 45.22 -8.19
N PHE A 358 -17.10 45.41 -9.53
CA PHE A 358 -16.31 44.55 -10.37
C PHE A 358 -14.79 44.71 -10.24
N HIS A 359 -14.31 45.89 -9.80
CA HIS A 359 -12.91 46.26 -9.67
C HIS A 359 -12.54 46.70 -8.26
N ALA A 360 -13.11 46.09 -7.24
CA ALA A 360 -12.79 46.37 -5.84
C ALA A 360 -12.39 45.10 -5.12
N TYR A 361 -11.13 45.02 -4.71
CA TYR A 361 -10.54 43.85 -4.06
C TYR A 361 -10.08 44.21 -2.65
N LYS A 362 -10.31 43.29 -1.68
CA LYS A 362 -9.83 43.39 -0.30
C LYS A 362 -9.02 42.16 0.05
N ILE A 363 -8.07 42.31 0.98
CA ILE A 363 -7.21 41.22 1.46
C ILE A 363 -7.76 40.73 2.80
N LEU A 364 -7.96 39.42 2.88
CA LEU A 364 -8.44 38.72 4.07
C LEU A 364 -7.41 37.69 4.52
N ALA A 365 -7.39 37.38 5.81
CA ALA A 365 -6.64 36.26 6.37
C ALA A 365 -7.60 35.18 6.89
N PHE A 366 -7.37 33.90 6.53
CA PHE A 366 -8.16 32.80 7.05
C PHE A 366 -7.82 32.51 8.50
N SER A 367 -8.82 32.24 9.34
CA SER A 367 -8.64 31.91 10.76
C SER A 367 -8.02 30.52 10.99
N GLY A 368 -8.00 29.65 9.96
CA GLY A 368 -7.62 28.23 10.11
C GLY A 368 -8.64 27.35 10.84
N VAL A 369 -9.68 27.94 11.43
CA VAL A 369 -10.73 27.22 12.17
C VAL A 369 -11.97 27.09 11.28
N ARG A 370 -12.47 25.87 11.12
CA ARG A 370 -13.65 25.59 10.28
C ARG A 370 -14.89 26.27 10.85
N GLY A 371 -15.52 27.13 10.04
CA GLY A 371 -16.73 27.90 10.43
C GLY A 371 -16.46 29.26 11.01
N ALA A 372 -15.22 29.65 11.30
CA ALA A 372 -14.90 31.01 11.72
C ALA A 372 -14.75 31.93 10.48
N PRO A 373 -15.29 33.17 10.51
CA PRO A 373 -15.16 34.09 9.41
C PRO A 373 -13.72 34.55 9.23
N PRO A 374 -13.28 34.81 7.98
CA PRO A 374 -11.96 35.36 7.72
C PRO A 374 -11.82 36.79 8.30
N ARG A 375 -10.61 37.10 8.72
CA ARG A 375 -10.28 38.42 9.27
C ARG A 375 -9.86 39.36 8.13
N LEU A 376 -10.35 40.63 8.16
CA LEU A 376 -9.85 41.66 7.26
C LEU A 376 -8.44 42.06 7.67
N VAL A 377 -7.51 42.11 6.70
CA VAL A 377 -6.09 42.41 6.98
C VAL A 377 -5.88 43.89 7.03
N ASP A 378 -6.43 44.64 6.05
CA ASP A 378 -6.47 46.09 6.00
C ASP A 378 -7.81 46.59 5.41
N ASP A 379 -8.09 47.87 5.55
CA ASP A 379 -9.29 48.51 4.96
C ASP A 379 -9.05 49.03 3.55
N ARG A 380 -7.87 48.88 2.99
CA ARG A 380 -7.51 49.35 1.66
C ARG A 380 -8.28 48.59 0.59
N ILE A 381 -8.82 49.31 -0.37
CA ILE A 381 -9.50 48.77 -1.54
C ILE A 381 -8.53 48.91 -2.72
N TYR A 382 -8.25 47.75 -3.36
CA TYR A 382 -7.39 47.66 -4.55
C TYR A 382 -8.28 47.68 -5.79
N SER A 383 -7.96 48.55 -6.75
CA SER A 383 -8.73 48.70 -7.99
C SER A 383 -8.26 47.71 -9.08
N ASP A 384 -7.01 47.24 -8.99
CA ASP A 384 -6.44 46.23 -9.88
C ASP A 384 -6.13 44.95 -9.12
N ILE A 385 -6.47 43.83 -9.71
CA ILE A 385 -6.19 42.47 -9.15
C ILE A 385 -4.69 42.19 -9.04
N ASN A 386 -3.88 42.70 -9.97
CA ASN A 386 -2.44 42.53 -9.95
C ASN A 386 -1.80 43.30 -8.79
N GLU A 387 -2.32 44.48 -8.49
CA GLU A 387 -1.91 45.23 -7.31
C GLU A 387 -2.26 44.51 -6.02
N ALA A 388 -3.43 43.86 -5.95
CA ALA A 388 -3.83 43.07 -4.82
C ALA A 388 -2.94 41.81 -4.67
N TYR A 389 -2.55 41.12 -5.76
CA TYR A 389 -1.60 40.01 -5.71
C TYR A 389 -0.23 40.45 -5.19
N HIS A 390 0.26 41.60 -5.65
CA HIS A 390 1.54 42.12 -5.18
C HIS A 390 1.49 42.51 -3.70
N ALA A 391 0.40 43.11 -3.24
CA ALA A 391 0.20 43.44 -1.82
C ALA A 391 0.19 42.18 -0.94
N VAL A 392 -0.49 41.08 -1.35
CA VAL A 392 -0.43 39.79 -0.66
C VAL A 392 0.98 39.22 -0.64
N PHE A 393 1.73 39.34 -1.73
CA PHE A 393 3.12 38.91 -1.77
C PHE A 393 4.00 39.67 -0.76
N LEU A 394 3.85 40.99 -0.69
CA LEU A 394 4.59 41.83 0.27
C LEU A 394 4.27 41.44 1.72
N LEU A 395 3.01 41.20 2.05
CA LEU A 395 2.63 40.73 3.38
C LEU A 395 3.35 39.43 3.75
N ARG A 396 3.37 38.47 2.83
CA ARG A 396 4.08 37.17 3.06
C ARG A 396 5.59 37.32 3.15
N VAL A 397 6.18 38.25 2.40
CA VAL A 397 7.62 38.52 2.51
C VAL A 397 7.91 39.17 3.88
N ASN A 398 7.06 40.04 4.37
CA ASN A 398 7.21 40.62 5.71
C ASN A 398 7.09 39.55 6.79
N ASP A 399 6.07 38.67 6.71
CA ASP A 399 5.91 37.55 7.65
C ASP A 399 7.15 36.61 7.63
N LEU A 400 7.72 36.37 6.45
CA LEU A 400 8.96 35.58 6.31
C LEU A 400 10.14 36.29 6.98
N MET A 401 10.25 37.59 6.86
CA MET A 401 11.37 38.37 7.45
C MET A 401 11.27 38.45 8.99
N GLU A 402 10.06 38.48 9.53
CA GLU A 402 9.80 38.54 10.97
C GLU A 402 9.90 37.13 11.65
N SER A 403 9.74 36.04 10.91
CA SER A 403 9.81 34.66 11.42
C SER A 403 11.24 34.13 11.49
#